data_61314a96e548b90652a010606aee30af
#
_entry.id   61314a96e548b90652a010606aee30af
#
_cell.length_a   1.000
_cell.length_b   1.000
_cell.length_c   1.000
_cell.angle_alpha   90.00
_cell.angle_beta   90.00
_cell.angle_gamma   90.00
#
_symmetry.space_group_name_H-M   'P 1'
#
loop_
_entity.id
_entity.type
_entity.pdbx_description
1 polymer ?
#
loop_
_entity_poly.entity_id
_entity_poly.type
_entity_poly.pdbx_seq_one_letter_code
_entity_poly.pdbx_strand_id
1 'polypeptide(L)'
;MGKSARRELFMIKIAVIDDEIEERERLLGYYQRLKAEVRDELEIRTFVSGDEFLGESEESYDLICLDIDMEGRDGIETAKEIREKDGQVLIIFVTNMAQMAIRGYEVQALDFVIKPVNYYSFAMKMTNAFNIIRNRKSRNIILTTPGGMQRISTDDLYYVEVAGHYLYYHTNNGVFRQKASMKEIEDKLAGLSFKRCNNCYLVNLKYVDSVNKDDLQVGGDWLKISRPRKKEFLQSLANYMGGIDL
;
A
#
# COMPACT_ATOMS: atom_id res chain seq x y z
N MET A 1 -17.06 24.68 4.82
CA MET A 1 -17.35 23.64 3.81
C MET A 1 -16.03 22.97 3.48
N GLY A 2 -15.77 21.80 4.11
CA GLY A 2 -14.53 21.06 3.94
C GLY A 2 -14.49 20.43 2.55
N LYS A 3 -13.46 20.74 1.76
CA LYS A 3 -13.16 20.03 0.54
C LYS A 3 -12.74 18.62 0.93
N SER A 4 -13.64 17.65 0.69
CA SER A 4 -13.32 16.22 0.74
C SER A 4 -12.13 15.99 -0.18
N ALA A 5 -10.99 15.58 0.38
CA ALA A 5 -9.86 15.12 -0.41
C ALA A 5 -10.37 14.00 -1.32
N ARG A 6 -10.26 14.14 -2.63
CA ARG A 6 -10.49 13.06 -3.58
C ARG A 6 -9.46 11.98 -3.28
N ARG A 7 -9.86 10.96 -2.51
CA ARG A 7 -9.04 9.75 -2.36
C ARG A 7 -8.95 9.09 -3.72
N GLU A 8 -7.74 8.80 -4.16
CA GLU A 8 -7.49 8.05 -5.40
C GLU A 8 -8.23 6.71 -5.33
N LEU A 9 -8.86 6.33 -6.45
CA LEU A 9 -9.42 5.01 -6.67
C LEU A 9 -8.29 4.08 -7.07
N PHE A 10 -8.15 2.96 -6.37
CA PHE A 10 -7.17 1.94 -6.70
C PHE A 10 -7.86 0.74 -7.33
N MET A 11 -7.23 0.12 -8.32
CA MET A 11 -7.58 -1.22 -8.76
C MET A 11 -6.88 -2.21 -7.84
N ILE A 12 -7.65 -3.10 -7.22
CA ILE A 12 -7.17 -4.18 -6.34
C ILE A 12 -7.38 -5.50 -7.08
N LYS A 13 -6.27 -6.19 -7.39
CA LYS A 13 -6.30 -7.49 -8.06
C LYS A 13 -6.32 -8.60 -7.03
N ILE A 14 -7.31 -9.48 -7.15
CA ILE A 14 -7.61 -10.53 -6.17
C ILE A 14 -7.65 -11.88 -6.89
N ALA A 15 -6.89 -12.86 -6.38
CA ALA A 15 -7.04 -14.26 -6.77
C ALA A 15 -7.85 -15.01 -5.70
N VAL A 16 -8.75 -15.87 -6.15
CA VAL A 16 -9.50 -16.82 -5.32
C VAL A 16 -9.16 -18.22 -5.80
N ILE A 17 -8.51 -19.01 -4.95
CA ILE A 17 -8.01 -20.35 -5.27
C ILE A 17 -8.69 -21.35 -4.36
N ASP A 18 -9.52 -22.22 -4.91
CA ASP A 18 -10.34 -23.19 -4.18
C ASP A 18 -10.79 -24.26 -5.20
N ASP A 19 -10.71 -25.54 -4.90
CA ASP A 19 -11.14 -26.60 -5.82
C ASP A 19 -12.67 -26.78 -5.84
N GLU A 20 -13.37 -26.34 -4.78
CA GLU A 20 -14.82 -26.37 -4.68
C GLU A 20 -15.49 -25.22 -5.45
N ILE A 21 -16.25 -25.55 -6.53
CA ILE A 21 -16.92 -24.54 -7.36
C ILE A 21 -17.93 -23.71 -6.55
N GLU A 22 -18.64 -24.32 -5.61
CA GLU A 22 -19.65 -23.65 -4.80
C GLU A 22 -19.05 -22.60 -3.87
N GLU A 23 -17.86 -22.86 -3.32
CA GLU A 23 -17.14 -21.89 -2.50
C GLU A 23 -16.58 -20.74 -3.33
N ARG A 24 -16.02 -21.01 -4.52
CA ARG A 24 -15.61 -19.95 -5.44
C ARG A 24 -16.76 -19.03 -5.83
N GLU A 25 -17.93 -19.60 -6.18
CA GLU A 25 -19.14 -18.82 -6.52
C GLU A 25 -19.65 -18.01 -5.32
N ARG A 26 -19.62 -18.58 -4.12
CA ARG A 26 -19.99 -17.91 -2.88
C ARG A 26 -19.10 -16.70 -2.62
N LEU A 27 -17.80 -16.88 -2.71
CA LEU A 27 -16.83 -15.78 -2.51
C LEU A 27 -16.98 -14.71 -3.59
N LEU A 28 -17.20 -15.08 -4.86
CA LEU A 28 -17.49 -14.12 -5.92
C LEU A 28 -18.74 -13.29 -5.61
N GLY A 29 -19.82 -13.92 -5.13
CA GLY A 29 -21.03 -13.22 -4.69
C GLY A 29 -20.77 -12.25 -3.55
N TYR A 30 -19.91 -12.62 -2.60
CA TYR A 30 -19.49 -11.73 -1.51
C TYR A 30 -18.65 -10.56 -2.00
N TYR A 31 -17.72 -10.77 -2.93
CA TYR A 31 -16.98 -9.69 -3.55
C TYR A 31 -17.84 -8.74 -4.36
N GLN A 32 -18.84 -9.25 -5.09
CA GLN A 32 -19.81 -8.40 -5.82
C GLN A 32 -20.57 -7.49 -4.85
N ARG A 33 -21.01 -8.02 -3.71
CA ARG A 33 -21.66 -7.23 -2.68
C ARG A 33 -20.69 -6.21 -2.07
N LEU A 34 -19.47 -6.62 -1.74
CA LEU A 34 -18.45 -5.76 -1.16
C LEU A 34 -18.01 -4.63 -2.11
N LYS A 35 -18.00 -4.88 -3.43
CA LYS A 35 -17.73 -3.89 -4.47
C LYS A 35 -18.69 -2.70 -4.42
N ALA A 36 -19.94 -2.91 -3.99
CA ALA A 36 -20.90 -1.83 -3.80
C ALA A 36 -20.63 -1.00 -2.53
N GLU A 37 -19.94 -1.57 -1.55
CA GLU A 37 -19.65 -0.95 -0.25
C GLU A 37 -18.28 -0.24 -0.22
N VAL A 38 -17.32 -0.71 -1.06
CA VAL A 38 -15.97 -0.11 -1.17
C VAL A 38 -15.91 0.81 -2.38
N ARG A 39 -14.96 1.75 -2.35
CA ARG A 39 -14.78 2.72 -3.45
C ARG A 39 -13.80 2.25 -4.52
N ASP A 40 -12.94 1.28 -4.19
CA ASP A 40 -11.92 0.80 -5.11
C ASP A 40 -12.52 -0.10 -6.19
N GLU A 41 -11.85 -0.17 -7.33
CA GLU A 41 -12.16 -1.15 -8.36
C GLU A 41 -11.56 -2.51 -7.96
N LEU A 42 -12.38 -3.56 -7.96
CA LEU A 42 -11.96 -4.91 -7.66
C LEU A 42 -11.94 -5.74 -8.94
N GLU A 43 -10.77 -6.29 -9.25
CA GLU A 43 -10.58 -7.27 -10.32
C GLU A 43 -10.35 -8.63 -9.66
N ILE A 44 -11.26 -9.59 -9.87
CA ILE A 44 -11.22 -10.89 -9.22
C ILE A 44 -11.04 -11.97 -10.30
N ARG A 45 -10.06 -12.85 -10.10
CA ARG A 45 -9.88 -14.08 -10.89
C ARG A 45 -9.99 -15.29 -9.98
N THR A 46 -10.52 -16.38 -10.51
CA THR A 46 -10.68 -17.64 -9.79
C THR A 46 -9.81 -18.72 -10.41
N PHE A 47 -9.30 -19.61 -9.57
CA PHE A 47 -8.47 -20.74 -9.95
C PHE A 47 -8.97 -22.00 -9.23
N VAL A 48 -8.93 -23.12 -9.89
CA VAL A 48 -9.41 -24.40 -9.35
C VAL A 48 -8.32 -25.14 -8.55
N SER A 49 -7.06 -24.71 -8.64
CA SER A 49 -5.96 -25.33 -7.90
C SER A 49 -4.77 -24.39 -7.75
N GLY A 50 -3.87 -24.74 -6.81
CA GLY A 50 -2.60 -24.03 -6.65
C GLY A 50 -1.70 -24.14 -7.90
N ASP A 51 -1.71 -25.29 -8.57
CA ASP A 51 -0.91 -25.51 -9.78
C ASP A 51 -1.38 -24.66 -10.96
N GLU A 52 -2.70 -24.49 -11.16
CA GLU A 52 -3.25 -23.59 -12.16
C GLU A 52 -2.80 -22.16 -11.89
N PHE A 53 -2.94 -21.68 -10.65
CA PHE A 53 -2.49 -20.34 -10.27
C PHE A 53 -1.00 -20.12 -10.50
N LEU A 54 -0.15 -21.06 -10.07
CA LEU A 54 1.29 -20.96 -10.20
C LEU A 54 1.77 -21.04 -11.65
N GLY A 55 1.01 -21.69 -12.52
CA GLY A 55 1.26 -21.78 -13.96
C GLY A 55 0.98 -20.49 -14.72
N GLU A 56 0.11 -19.62 -14.22
CA GLU A 56 -0.17 -18.29 -14.79
C GLU A 56 0.80 -17.22 -14.25
N SER A 57 2.06 -17.33 -14.56
CA SER A 57 3.17 -16.64 -13.88
C SER A 57 3.36 -15.14 -14.18
N GLU A 58 2.58 -14.51 -15.04
CA GLU A 58 2.81 -13.12 -15.48
C GLU A 58 1.96 -12.06 -14.75
N GLU A 59 0.89 -12.44 -14.05
CA GLU A 59 0.05 -11.48 -13.35
C GLU A 59 0.43 -11.34 -11.87
N SER A 60 0.56 -10.08 -11.41
CA SER A 60 0.72 -9.77 -9.99
C SER A 60 -0.64 -9.53 -9.35
N TYR A 61 -0.87 -10.13 -8.18
CA TYR A 61 -2.06 -9.93 -7.37
C TYR A 61 -1.71 -9.14 -6.11
N ASP A 62 -2.69 -8.38 -5.61
CA ASP A 62 -2.57 -7.65 -4.34
C ASP A 62 -2.99 -8.51 -3.14
N LEU A 63 -3.96 -9.41 -3.38
CA LEU A 63 -4.56 -10.28 -2.38
C LEU A 63 -4.85 -11.66 -2.99
N ILE A 64 -4.56 -12.72 -2.24
CA ILE A 64 -4.89 -14.09 -2.59
C ILE A 64 -5.76 -14.66 -1.47
N CYS A 65 -6.97 -15.11 -1.81
CA CYS A 65 -7.82 -15.96 -0.97
C CYS A 65 -7.55 -17.41 -1.38
N LEU A 66 -7.05 -18.24 -0.47
CA LEU A 66 -6.51 -19.56 -0.77
C LEU A 66 -7.11 -20.61 0.17
N ASP A 67 -7.73 -21.64 -0.39
CA ASP A 67 -8.07 -22.81 0.43
C ASP A 67 -6.80 -23.62 0.73
N ILE A 68 -6.81 -24.29 1.89
CA ILE A 68 -5.75 -25.19 2.30
C ILE A 68 -6.02 -26.61 1.80
N ASP A 69 -7.28 -27.06 1.90
CA ASP A 69 -7.70 -28.44 1.62
C ASP A 69 -8.11 -28.60 0.16
N MET A 70 -7.13 -28.68 -0.72
CA MET A 70 -7.34 -28.84 -2.17
C MET A 70 -6.73 -30.14 -2.65
N GLU A 71 -7.32 -30.72 -3.70
CA GLU A 71 -6.78 -31.93 -4.34
C GLU A 71 -5.41 -31.63 -4.99
N GLY A 72 -4.44 -32.51 -4.77
CA GLY A 72 -3.08 -32.38 -5.26
C GLY A 72 -2.20 -31.54 -4.35
N ARG A 73 -1.82 -30.33 -4.78
CA ARG A 73 -1.00 -29.40 -3.99
C ARG A 73 -1.85 -28.67 -2.98
N ASP A 74 -1.53 -28.79 -1.68
CA ASP A 74 -2.23 -28.07 -0.64
C ASP A 74 -1.98 -26.55 -0.65
N GLY A 75 -2.86 -25.79 0.00
CA GLY A 75 -2.75 -24.33 0.04
C GLY A 75 -1.53 -23.82 0.78
N ILE A 76 -0.97 -24.54 1.73
CA ILE A 76 0.26 -24.14 2.44
C ILE A 76 1.48 -24.29 1.52
N GLU A 77 1.57 -25.39 0.76
CA GLU A 77 2.62 -25.60 -0.24
C GLU A 77 2.52 -24.54 -1.35
N THR A 78 1.31 -24.26 -1.83
CA THR A 78 1.04 -23.17 -2.79
C THR A 78 1.51 -21.84 -2.26
N ALA A 79 1.17 -21.51 -1.01
CA ALA A 79 1.57 -20.25 -0.38
C ALA A 79 3.09 -20.13 -0.20
N LYS A 80 3.82 -21.22 0.06
CA LYS A 80 5.29 -21.23 0.13
C LYS A 80 5.90 -20.84 -1.21
N GLU A 81 5.44 -21.44 -2.31
CA GLU A 81 5.93 -21.08 -3.65
C GLU A 81 5.58 -19.65 -4.05
N ILE A 82 4.39 -19.16 -3.66
CA ILE A 82 4.04 -17.75 -3.82
C ILE A 82 5.05 -16.86 -3.10
N ARG A 83 5.43 -17.20 -1.86
CA ARG A 83 6.38 -16.40 -1.06
C ARG A 83 7.79 -16.38 -1.63
N GLU A 84 8.22 -17.41 -2.33
CA GLU A 84 9.51 -17.42 -3.04
C GLU A 84 9.55 -16.42 -4.19
N LYS A 85 8.39 -16.18 -4.85
CA LYS A 85 8.25 -15.24 -5.97
C LYS A 85 7.85 -13.84 -5.52
N ASP A 86 6.91 -13.74 -4.55
CA ASP A 86 6.35 -12.48 -4.03
C ASP A 86 6.18 -12.53 -2.51
N GLY A 87 7.12 -11.92 -1.81
CA GLY A 87 7.06 -11.74 -0.36
C GLY A 87 6.04 -10.70 0.12
N GLN A 88 5.40 -9.94 -0.79
CA GLN A 88 4.57 -8.79 -0.43
C GLN A 88 3.06 -9.01 -0.64
N VAL A 89 2.66 -9.93 -1.53
CA VAL A 89 1.24 -10.22 -1.76
C VAL A 89 0.55 -10.60 -0.45
N LEU A 90 -0.67 -10.11 -0.20
CA LEU A 90 -1.42 -10.51 0.97
C LEU A 90 -2.04 -11.88 0.73
N ILE A 91 -1.94 -12.78 1.70
CA ILE A 91 -2.58 -14.09 1.66
C ILE A 91 -3.57 -14.18 2.81
N ILE A 92 -4.81 -14.56 2.51
CA ILE A 92 -5.85 -14.92 3.49
C ILE A 92 -6.28 -16.34 3.16
N PHE A 93 -6.17 -17.24 4.14
CA PHE A 93 -6.69 -18.59 3.98
C PHE A 93 -8.20 -18.62 4.20
N VAL A 94 -8.91 -19.37 3.34
CA VAL A 94 -10.36 -19.59 3.43
C VAL A 94 -10.57 -21.11 3.47
N THR A 95 -10.76 -21.72 4.63
CA THR A 95 -10.63 -23.17 4.78
C THR A 95 -11.49 -23.74 5.91
N ASN A 96 -11.79 -25.04 5.81
CA ASN A 96 -12.36 -25.84 6.92
C ASN A 96 -11.34 -26.16 8.02
N MET A 97 -10.04 -26.05 7.74
CA MET A 97 -8.96 -26.51 8.61
C MET A 97 -8.50 -25.46 9.62
N ALA A 98 -9.31 -25.15 10.63
CA ALA A 98 -8.96 -24.17 11.68
C ALA A 98 -7.63 -24.48 12.38
N GLN A 99 -7.28 -25.77 12.56
CA GLN A 99 -6.02 -26.22 13.18
C GLN A 99 -4.79 -25.85 12.37
N MET A 100 -4.93 -25.58 11.07
CA MET A 100 -3.83 -25.18 10.19
C MET A 100 -3.46 -23.70 10.31
N ALA A 101 -4.21 -22.90 11.10
CA ALA A 101 -3.91 -21.49 11.32
C ALA A 101 -2.47 -21.27 11.84
N ILE A 102 -1.94 -22.18 12.64
CA ILE A 102 -0.55 -22.11 13.12
C ILE A 102 0.45 -22.18 11.96
N ARG A 103 0.22 -23.02 10.96
CA ARG A 103 1.10 -23.14 9.79
C ARG A 103 1.06 -21.92 8.88
N GLY A 104 -0.01 -21.11 8.94
CA GLY A 104 -0.09 -19.87 8.21
C GLY A 104 0.97 -18.82 8.62
N TYR A 105 1.50 -18.91 9.85
CA TYR A 105 2.63 -18.07 10.26
C TYR A 105 3.89 -18.36 9.44
N GLU A 106 4.10 -19.60 8.99
CA GLU A 106 5.26 -19.95 8.14
C GLU A 106 5.28 -19.19 6.82
N VAL A 107 4.09 -18.86 6.29
CA VAL A 107 3.91 -18.15 5.02
C VAL A 107 3.47 -16.69 5.21
N GLN A 108 3.51 -16.19 6.44
CA GLN A 108 3.10 -14.82 6.80
C GLN A 108 1.71 -14.49 6.23
N ALA A 109 0.74 -15.39 6.42
CA ALA A 109 -0.65 -15.13 6.07
C ALA A 109 -1.18 -13.95 6.88
N LEU A 110 -1.96 -13.06 6.23
CA LEU A 110 -2.56 -11.91 6.88
C LEU A 110 -3.66 -12.33 7.86
N ASP A 111 -4.48 -13.32 7.46
CA ASP A 111 -5.64 -13.75 8.26
C ASP A 111 -6.17 -15.10 7.78
N PHE A 112 -7.19 -15.60 8.49
CA PHE A 112 -7.91 -16.83 8.21
C PHE A 112 -9.42 -16.59 8.23
N VAL A 113 -10.14 -17.19 7.28
CA VAL A 113 -11.60 -17.26 7.22
C VAL A 113 -11.98 -18.74 7.31
N ILE A 114 -12.75 -19.10 8.31
CA ILE A 114 -13.19 -20.50 8.50
C ILE A 114 -14.49 -20.72 7.73
N LYS A 115 -14.55 -21.79 6.93
CA LYS A 115 -15.77 -22.27 6.28
C LYS A 115 -16.73 -22.91 7.34
N PRO A 116 -18.05 -22.71 7.26
CA PRO A 116 -18.77 -21.97 6.23
C PRO A 116 -18.58 -20.46 6.39
N VAL A 117 -18.26 -19.78 5.27
CA VAL A 117 -17.91 -18.37 5.28
C VAL A 117 -19.13 -17.50 5.57
N ASN A 118 -19.02 -16.68 6.63
CA ASN A 118 -20.03 -15.65 6.94
C ASN A 118 -19.63 -14.31 6.27
N TYR A 119 -20.60 -13.68 5.58
CA TYR A 119 -20.34 -12.43 4.86
C TYR A 119 -19.72 -11.33 5.72
N TYR A 120 -20.25 -11.10 6.92
CA TYR A 120 -19.76 -9.99 7.77
C TYR A 120 -18.32 -10.20 8.24
N SER A 121 -17.96 -11.44 8.62
CA SER A 121 -16.59 -11.80 8.96
C SER A 121 -15.66 -11.66 7.76
N PHE A 122 -16.09 -12.12 6.58
CA PHE A 122 -15.38 -11.97 5.32
C PHE A 122 -15.16 -10.50 4.98
N ALA A 123 -16.22 -9.69 4.95
CA ALA A 123 -16.15 -8.27 4.61
C ALA A 123 -15.21 -7.48 5.54
N MET A 124 -15.21 -7.79 6.83
CA MET A 124 -14.30 -7.16 7.81
C MET A 124 -12.84 -7.46 7.47
N LYS A 125 -12.50 -8.73 7.18
CA LYS A 125 -11.13 -9.13 6.86
C LYS A 125 -10.65 -8.58 5.52
N MET A 126 -11.52 -8.58 4.50
CA MET A 126 -11.25 -7.98 3.19
C MET A 126 -11.05 -6.47 3.31
N THR A 127 -11.87 -5.77 4.09
CA THR A 127 -11.72 -4.33 4.34
C THR A 127 -10.37 -4.01 4.99
N ASN A 128 -9.93 -4.83 5.95
CA ASN A 128 -8.59 -4.69 6.53
C ASN A 128 -7.49 -4.89 5.49
N ALA A 129 -7.58 -5.95 4.68
CA ALA A 129 -6.63 -6.21 3.59
C ALA A 129 -6.59 -5.04 2.58
N PHE A 130 -7.74 -4.51 2.17
CA PHE A 130 -7.82 -3.37 1.26
C PHE A 130 -7.20 -2.10 1.84
N ASN A 131 -7.35 -1.86 3.13
CA ASN A 131 -6.68 -0.73 3.79
C ASN A 131 -5.14 -0.87 3.74
N ILE A 132 -4.62 -2.08 3.96
CA ILE A 132 -3.18 -2.36 3.84
C ILE A 132 -2.71 -2.13 2.40
N ILE A 133 -3.46 -2.65 1.41
CA ILE A 133 -3.14 -2.49 -0.02
C ILE A 133 -3.16 -1.01 -0.42
N ARG A 134 -4.19 -0.26 -0.03
CA ARG A 134 -4.27 1.19 -0.28
C ARG A 134 -3.07 1.92 0.29
N ASN A 135 -2.73 1.64 1.54
CA ASN A 135 -1.57 2.25 2.18
C ASN A 135 -0.26 1.92 1.47
N ARG A 136 -0.11 0.69 0.95
CA ARG A 136 1.06 0.29 0.15
C ARG A 136 1.07 0.96 -1.23
N LYS A 137 -0.08 1.04 -1.91
CA LYS A 137 -0.21 1.68 -3.23
C LYS A 137 -0.04 3.20 -3.16
N SER A 138 -0.57 3.84 -2.13
CA SER A 138 -0.38 5.28 -1.89
C SER A 138 1.07 5.65 -1.54
N ARG A 139 1.89 4.66 -1.13
CA ARG A 139 3.32 4.86 -0.91
C ARG A 139 4.16 4.89 -2.19
N ASN A 140 3.56 4.77 -3.37
CA ASN A 140 4.28 4.84 -4.63
C ASN A 140 3.79 6.04 -5.46
N ILE A 141 4.73 6.77 -6.02
CA ILE A 141 4.46 7.81 -7.01
C ILE A 141 5.06 7.40 -8.36
N ILE A 142 4.32 7.66 -9.43
CA ILE A 142 4.81 7.45 -10.79
C ILE A 142 5.27 8.80 -11.33
N LEU A 143 6.54 8.89 -11.70
CA LEU A 143 7.13 10.06 -12.34
C LEU A 143 7.24 9.83 -13.84
N THR A 144 6.85 10.83 -14.63
CA THR A 144 7.14 10.87 -16.06
C THR A 144 8.42 11.66 -16.27
N THR A 145 9.50 10.96 -16.60
CA THR A 145 10.82 11.55 -16.86
C THR A 145 11.14 11.49 -18.36
N PRO A 146 12.17 12.19 -18.84
CA PRO A 146 12.61 12.06 -20.23
C PRO A 146 13.01 10.64 -20.64
N GLY A 147 13.35 9.78 -19.67
CA GLY A 147 13.70 8.35 -19.87
C GLY A 147 12.53 7.40 -19.78
N GLY A 148 11.28 7.89 -19.61
CA GLY A 148 10.08 7.05 -19.46
C GLY A 148 9.40 7.21 -18.10
N MET A 149 8.48 6.29 -17.79
CA MET A 149 7.79 6.25 -16.49
C MET A 149 8.65 5.54 -15.45
N GLN A 150 8.80 6.17 -14.28
CA GLN A 150 9.54 5.61 -13.16
C GLN A 150 8.66 5.59 -11.90
N ARG A 151 8.60 4.44 -11.25
CA ARG A 151 7.91 4.27 -9.97
C ARG A 151 8.91 4.53 -8.83
N ILE A 152 8.56 5.42 -7.93
CA ILE A 152 9.34 5.76 -6.73
C ILE A 152 8.50 5.44 -5.50
N SER A 153 9.06 4.71 -4.55
CA SER A 153 8.46 4.54 -3.24
C SER A 153 8.52 5.84 -2.45
N THR A 154 7.42 6.24 -1.83
CA THR A 154 7.42 7.38 -0.90
C THR A 154 8.24 7.09 0.36
N ASP A 155 8.47 5.79 0.66
CA ASP A 155 9.37 5.38 1.74
C ASP A 155 10.85 5.63 1.41
N ASP A 156 11.21 5.83 0.15
CA ASP A 156 12.56 6.17 -0.31
C ASP A 156 12.74 7.67 -0.57
N LEU A 157 11.65 8.45 -0.52
CA LEU A 157 11.63 9.87 -0.83
C LEU A 157 11.91 10.70 0.42
N TYR A 158 13.01 11.43 0.41
CA TYR A 158 13.45 12.30 1.50
C TYR A 158 12.67 13.62 1.49
N TYR A 159 12.65 14.31 0.35
CA TYR A 159 11.90 15.55 0.16
C TYR A 159 11.69 15.83 -1.32
N VAL A 160 10.75 16.72 -1.60
CA VAL A 160 10.51 17.27 -2.95
C VAL A 160 10.84 18.74 -2.94
N GLU A 161 11.65 19.15 -3.91
CA GLU A 161 12.05 20.55 -4.16
C GLU A 161 11.36 21.09 -5.40
N VAL A 162 10.89 22.34 -5.37
CA VAL A 162 10.48 23.04 -6.58
C VAL A 162 11.56 24.03 -6.99
N ALA A 163 12.05 23.91 -8.23
CA ALA A 163 12.94 24.88 -8.87
C ALA A 163 12.43 25.20 -10.28
N GLY A 164 12.04 26.46 -10.50
CA GLY A 164 11.38 26.91 -11.72
C GLY A 164 10.05 26.19 -11.95
N HIS A 165 9.94 25.47 -13.07
CA HIS A 165 8.74 24.71 -13.45
C HIS A 165 8.85 23.21 -13.20
N TYR A 166 9.88 22.77 -12.45
CA TYR A 166 10.16 21.37 -12.21
C TYR A 166 10.13 21.07 -10.71
N LEU A 167 9.66 19.86 -10.41
CA LEU A 167 9.84 19.21 -9.11
C LEU A 167 11.03 18.27 -9.19
N TYR A 168 11.88 18.32 -8.18
CA TYR A 168 13.01 17.44 -7.96
C TYR A 168 12.70 16.55 -6.76
N TYR A 169 12.71 15.24 -6.98
CA TYR A 169 12.42 14.22 -5.98
C TYR A 169 13.74 13.67 -5.48
N HIS A 170 14.12 14.04 -4.28
CA HIS A 170 15.36 13.61 -3.62
C HIS A 170 15.11 12.29 -2.88
N THR A 171 15.76 11.22 -3.34
CA THR A 171 15.55 9.85 -2.83
C THR A 171 16.87 9.19 -2.45
N ASN A 172 16.80 8.02 -1.79
CA ASN A 172 17.96 7.18 -1.52
C ASN A 172 18.66 6.67 -2.81
N ASN A 173 17.97 6.66 -3.95
CA ASN A 173 18.47 6.19 -5.25
C ASN A 173 18.87 7.34 -6.21
N GLY A 174 18.93 8.59 -5.71
CA GLY A 174 19.27 9.76 -6.51
C GLY A 174 18.13 10.75 -6.63
N VAL A 175 18.31 11.71 -7.54
CA VAL A 175 17.37 12.82 -7.75
C VAL A 175 16.66 12.65 -9.10
N PHE A 176 15.33 12.62 -9.07
CA PHE A 176 14.49 12.53 -10.26
C PHE A 176 13.77 13.84 -10.47
N ARG A 177 13.50 14.23 -11.72
CA ARG A 177 12.78 15.46 -12.03
C ARG A 177 11.55 15.22 -12.88
N GLN A 178 10.49 15.99 -12.62
CA GLN A 178 9.27 16.00 -13.42
C GLN A 178 8.73 17.43 -13.53
N LYS A 179 8.10 17.77 -14.66
CA LYS A 179 7.35 19.00 -14.78
C LYS A 179 6.00 18.83 -14.10
N ALA A 180 5.85 19.40 -12.92
CA ALA A 180 4.63 19.36 -12.12
C ALA A 180 4.63 20.53 -11.13
N SER A 181 3.51 20.76 -10.45
CA SER A 181 3.38 21.76 -9.40
C SER A 181 3.53 21.15 -8.00
N MET A 182 4.01 21.95 -7.05
CA MET A 182 4.12 21.54 -5.66
C MET A 182 2.75 21.20 -5.05
N LYS A 183 1.67 21.82 -5.52
CA LYS A 183 0.32 21.51 -5.06
C LYS A 183 -0.14 20.11 -5.49
N GLU A 184 0.14 19.72 -6.73
CA GLU A 184 -0.20 18.37 -7.23
C GLU A 184 0.48 17.28 -6.43
N ILE A 185 1.77 17.45 -6.10
CA ILE A 185 2.48 16.43 -5.30
C ILE A 185 2.05 16.45 -3.83
N GLU A 186 1.74 17.62 -3.28
CA GLU A 186 1.20 17.75 -1.92
C GLU A 186 -0.15 17.02 -1.79
N ASP A 187 -1.03 17.16 -2.81
CA ASP A 187 -2.32 16.45 -2.86
C ASP A 187 -2.11 14.92 -3.01
N LYS A 188 -1.14 14.48 -3.81
CA LYS A 188 -0.79 13.05 -3.98
C LYS A 188 -0.20 12.42 -2.71
N LEU A 189 0.58 13.18 -1.96
CA LEU A 189 1.20 12.72 -0.71
C LEU A 189 0.35 13.05 0.54
N ALA A 190 -0.89 13.54 0.33
CA ALA A 190 -1.82 13.82 1.42
C ALA A 190 -2.15 12.55 2.22
N GLY A 191 -2.09 12.65 3.55
CA GLY A 191 -2.29 11.50 4.45
C GLY A 191 -1.03 10.68 4.72
N LEU A 192 0.09 10.97 4.02
CA LEU A 192 1.41 10.47 4.36
C LEU A 192 2.18 11.50 5.21
N SER A 193 3.33 11.07 5.73
CA SER A 193 4.15 11.89 6.63
C SER A 193 4.94 12.98 5.91
N PHE A 194 4.30 13.70 4.95
CA PHE A 194 4.92 14.82 4.22
C PHE A 194 4.35 16.16 4.67
N LYS A 195 5.24 17.12 4.93
CA LYS A 195 4.88 18.49 5.32
C LYS A 195 5.77 19.53 4.67
N ARG A 196 5.17 20.67 4.30
CA ARG A 196 5.93 21.79 3.75
C ARG A 196 6.68 22.53 4.84
N CYS A 197 7.99 22.60 4.72
CA CYS A 197 8.81 23.46 5.60
C CYS A 197 8.95 24.90 5.07
N ASN A 198 8.81 25.08 3.73
CA ASN A 198 8.73 26.40 3.08
C ASN A 198 7.99 26.30 1.73
N ASN A 199 8.08 27.34 0.89
CA ASN A 199 7.40 27.34 -0.41
C ASN A 199 8.06 26.41 -1.44
N CYS A 200 9.34 26.08 -1.23
CA CYS A 200 10.13 25.28 -2.19
C CYS A 200 10.23 23.81 -1.78
N TYR A 201 10.03 23.46 -0.52
CA TYR A 201 10.30 22.12 -0.02
C TYR A 201 9.08 21.48 0.64
N LEU A 202 8.78 20.24 0.23
CA LEU A 202 7.84 19.31 0.87
C LEU A 202 8.66 18.14 1.43
N VAL A 203 8.69 18.00 2.74
CA VAL A 203 9.62 17.14 3.50
C VAL A 203 8.91 15.92 4.05
N ASN A 204 9.52 14.76 3.91
CA ASN A 204 9.12 13.54 4.60
C ASN A 204 9.61 13.58 6.05
N LEU A 205 8.68 13.66 6.99
CA LEU A 205 8.98 13.77 8.43
C LEU A 205 9.76 12.56 8.96
N LYS A 206 9.65 11.40 8.29
CA LYS A 206 10.40 10.18 8.62
C LYS A 206 11.91 10.36 8.53
N TYR A 207 12.38 11.24 7.64
CA TYR A 207 13.80 11.44 7.34
C TYR A 207 14.35 12.76 7.88
N VAL A 208 13.64 13.36 8.83
CA VAL A 208 14.13 14.53 9.56
C VAL A 208 15.14 14.05 10.61
N ASP A 209 16.41 14.35 10.40
CA ASP A 209 17.51 13.97 11.29
C ASP A 209 17.67 14.95 12.45
N SER A 210 17.58 16.26 12.15
CA SER A 210 17.73 17.31 13.14
C SER A 210 17.08 18.63 12.70
N VAL A 211 16.73 19.45 13.70
CA VAL A 211 16.25 20.83 13.51
C VAL A 211 17.11 21.76 14.36
N ASN A 212 17.73 22.76 13.74
CA ASN A 212 18.52 23.77 14.44
C ASN A 212 18.04 25.17 14.02
N LYS A 213 17.31 25.85 14.89
CA LYS A 213 16.68 27.16 14.65
C LYS A 213 15.75 27.12 13.43
N ASP A 214 16.23 27.65 12.29
CA ASP A 214 15.48 27.72 11.03
C ASP A 214 16.06 26.74 9.99
N ASP A 215 17.01 25.90 10.35
CA ASP A 215 17.62 24.88 9.51
C ASP A 215 17.10 23.49 9.88
N LEU A 216 16.84 22.72 8.84
CA LEU A 216 16.32 21.35 8.92
C LEU A 216 17.26 20.42 8.17
N GLN A 217 17.74 19.36 8.82
CA GLN A 217 18.52 18.31 8.15
C GLN A 217 17.62 17.15 7.75
N VAL A 218 17.64 16.78 6.46
CA VAL A 218 16.82 15.71 5.89
C VAL A 218 17.63 14.92 4.86
N GLY A 219 17.81 13.62 5.10
CA GLY A 219 18.55 12.76 4.18
C GLY A 219 19.96 13.25 3.86
N GLY A 220 20.62 13.92 4.82
CA GLY A 220 21.96 14.49 4.69
C GLY A 220 22.00 15.95 4.20
N ASP A 221 20.92 16.48 3.64
CA ASP A 221 20.84 17.86 3.12
C ASP A 221 20.31 18.84 4.17
N TRP A 222 20.74 20.11 4.09
CA TRP A 222 20.25 21.20 4.95
C TRP A 222 19.23 22.04 4.21
N LEU A 223 18.00 22.12 4.73
CA LEU A 223 16.89 22.88 4.18
C LEU A 223 16.49 24.02 5.12
N LYS A 224 15.97 25.13 4.57
CA LYS A 224 15.47 26.25 5.37
C LYS A 224 14.00 26.09 5.68
N ILE A 225 13.60 26.28 6.95
CA ILE A 225 12.23 26.42 7.38
C ILE A 225 11.84 27.90 7.27
N SER A 226 10.78 28.20 6.56
CA SER A 226 10.30 29.59 6.49
C SER A 226 9.55 29.98 7.77
N ARG A 227 9.70 31.25 8.20
CA ARG A 227 9.04 31.78 9.40
C ARG A 227 7.52 31.52 9.44
N PRO A 228 6.77 31.73 8.35
CA PRO A 228 5.33 31.50 8.36
C PRO A 228 4.93 30.03 8.58
N ARG A 229 5.77 29.07 8.15
CA ARG A 229 5.47 27.64 8.23
C ARG A 229 6.08 26.94 9.45
N LYS A 230 6.97 27.62 10.16
CA LYS A 230 7.77 27.03 11.25
C LYS A 230 6.90 26.37 12.33
N LYS A 231 5.92 27.12 12.84
CA LYS A 231 5.05 26.64 13.93
C LYS A 231 4.28 25.38 13.51
N GLU A 232 3.64 25.41 12.33
CA GLU A 232 2.86 24.28 11.81
C GLU A 232 3.75 23.06 11.52
N PHE A 233 4.93 23.30 10.94
CA PHE A 233 5.88 22.24 10.61
C PHE A 233 6.41 21.54 11.87
N LEU A 234 6.87 22.30 12.87
CA LEU A 234 7.37 21.74 14.12
C LEU A 234 6.29 20.97 14.89
N GLN A 235 5.05 21.48 14.92
CA GLN A 235 3.94 20.76 15.53
C GLN A 235 3.66 19.42 14.81
N SER A 236 3.71 19.43 13.48
CA SER A 236 3.53 18.20 12.69
C SER A 236 4.66 17.19 12.91
N LEU A 237 5.90 17.68 13.07
CA LEU A 237 7.05 16.84 13.39
C LEU A 237 6.94 16.24 14.79
N ALA A 238 6.57 17.02 15.79
CA ALA A 238 6.36 16.54 17.16
C ALA A 238 5.25 15.48 17.22
N ASN A 239 4.11 15.72 16.54
CA ASN A 239 3.03 14.73 16.45
C ASN A 239 3.49 13.44 15.76
N TYR A 240 4.35 13.54 14.74
CA TYR A 240 4.92 12.38 14.05
C TYR A 240 5.85 11.56 14.95
N MET A 241 6.67 12.23 15.76
CA MET A 241 7.63 11.60 16.68
C MET A 241 7.00 11.03 17.97
N GLY A 242 5.68 11.11 18.15
CA GLY A 242 4.99 10.51 19.30
C GLY A 242 4.55 11.51 20.37
N GLY A 243 4.36 12.77 20.00
CA GLY A 243 3.72 13.76 20.88
C GLY A 243 4.59 14.23 22.04
N ILE A 244 5.89 14.38 21.85
CA ILE A 244 6.74 15.09 22.79
C ILE A 244 6.41 16.59 22.65
N ASP A 245 5.82 17.17 23.69
CA ASP A 245 5.61 18.62 23.78
C ASP A 245 6.99 19.32 23.73
N LEU A 246 7.21 20.11 22.66
CA LEU A 246 8.36 21.01 22.50
C LEU A 246 8.07 22.38 23.05
#